data_4daf3b7dbbbef9b2ea551371094bea2b
#
_entry.id   4daf3b7dbbbef9b2ea551371094bea2b
#
_cell.length_a   1.000
_cell.length_b   1.000
_cell.length_c   1.000
_cell.angle_alpha   90.00
_cell.angle_beta   90.00
_cell.angle_gamma   90.00
#
_symmetry.space_group_name_H-M   'P 1'
#
loop_
_entity.id
_entity.type
_entity.pdbx_description
1 polymer ?
#
loop_
_entity_poly.entity_id
_entity_poly.type
_entity_poly.pdbx_seq_one_letter_code
_entity_poly.pdbx_strand_id
1 'polypeptide(L)'
;HKVIVELVNGVGSTSSQVLGFYGIQYIFMKDPADAGLLRTIDGIGGFTRSSATKDGVVWKVNNSHARVTYQSNLGKYFALNSTDRASTAYVPGPGVVILAEQFDKSWQLVLNGKIIKLEQNQFGQPIFKIPEAGDISLIHNGVSRRAWISLQLVIILTVIVLALPAGRKRREVPLEELV
;
A
#
# COMPACT_ATOMS: atom_id res chain seq x y z
N HIS A 1 -12.70 -7.15 -3.27
CA HIS A 1 -14.15 -7.26 -3.56
C HIS A 1 -14.69 -8.64 -3.21
N LYS A 2 -14.06 -9.74 -3.68
CA LYS A 2 -14.51 -11.13 -3.44
C LYS A 2 -14.63 -11.46 -1.95
N VAL A 3 -13.63 -11.12 -1.12
CA VAL A 3 -13.62 -11.38 0.33
C VAL A 3 -14.78 -10.69 1.05
N ILE A 4 -15.13 -9.47 0.64
CA ILE A 4 -16.26 -8.73 1.24
C ILE A 4 -17.59 -9.42 0.89
N VAL A 5 -17.73 -9.88 -0.36
CA VAL A 5 -18.94 -10.62 -0.79
C VAL A 5 -19.08 -11.94 -0.05
N GLU A 6 -17.99 -12.68 0.13
CA GLU A 6 -17.96 -13.92 0.92
C GLU A 6 -18.32 -13.67 2.40
N LEU A 7 -17.79 -12.57 2.97
CA LEU A 7 -18.10 -12.15 4.34
C LEU A 7 -19.59 -11.86 4.53
N VAL A 8 -20.19 -11.10 3.59
CA VAL A 8 -21.62 -10.73 3.63
C VAL A 8 -22.52 -11.97 3.47
N ASN A 9 -22.10 -12.94 2.66
CA ASN A 9 -22.86 -14.16 2.40
C ASN A 9 -22.65 -15.25 3.48
N GLY A 10 -21.83 -14.99 4.50
CA GLY A 10 -21.54 -15.96 5.56
C GLY A 10 -20.72 -17.18 5.12
N VAL A 11 -20.16 -17.14 3.91
CA VAL A 11 -19.37 -18.22 3.31
C VAL A 11 -17.89 -17.89 3.50
N GLY A 12 -17.33 -18.04 4.69
CA GLY A 12 -15.93 -17.65 4.73
C GLY A 12 -15.22 -17.84 6.05
N SER A 13 -14.98 -19.08 6.46
CA SER A 13 -14.01 -19.37 7.53
C SER A 13 -12.59 -18.83 7.23
N THR A 14 -12.27 -18.59 5.96
CA THR A 14 -10.98 -18.03 5.52
C THR A 14 -10.98 -16.50 5.40
N SER A 15 -12.15 -15.84 5.41
CA SER A 15 -12.24 -14.39 5.20
C SER A 15 -11.51 -13.58 6.27
N SER A 16 -11.57 -14.02 7.55
CA SER A 16 -10.84 -13.35 8.62
C SER A 16 -9.32 -13.49 8.47
N GLN A 17 -8.83 -14.65 8.02
CA GLN A 17 -7.40 -14.86 7.77
C GLN A 17 -6.91 -13.98 6.61
N VAL A 18 -7.66 -13.90 5.51
CA VAL A 18 -7.30 -13.07 4.36
C VAL A 18 -7.27 -11.59 4.77
N LEU A 19 -8.27 -11.11 5.50
CA LEU A 19 -8.29 -9.75 6.03
C LEU A 19 -7.12 -9.50 6.98
N GLY A 20 -6.82 -10.47 7.86
CA GLY A 20 -5.66 -10.42 8.75
C GLY A 20 -4.34 -10.32 8.00
N PHE A 21 -4.14 -11.10 6.94
CA PHE A 21 -2.95 -11.01 6.08
C PHE A 21 -2.80 -9.64 5.42
N TYR A 22 -3.91 -9.00 5.03
CA TYR A 22 -3.89 -7.63 4.52
C TYR A 22 -3.73 -6.54 5.61
N GLY A 23 -3.48 -6.94 6.86
CA GLY A 23 -3.27 -6.02 7.97
C GLY A 23 -4.53 -5.27 8.40
N ILE A 24 -5.70 -5.73 7.99
CA ILE A 24 -6.99 -5.16 8.40
C ILE A 24 -7.24 -5.56 9.84
N GLN A 25 -7.29 -4.58 10.74
CA GLN A 25 -7.45 -4.79 12.17
C GLN A 25 -8.90 -4.70 12.61
N TYR A 26 -9.70 -3.89 11.94
CA TYR A 26 -11.08 -3.65 12.30
C TYR A 26 -11.99 -3.59 11.07
N ILE A 27 -13.22 -4.09 11.26
CA ILE A 27 -14.34 -3.92 10.34
C ILE A 27 -15.34 -3.01 11.04
N PHE A 28 -15.79 -1.98 10.38
CA PHE A 28 -16.83 -1.07 10.84
C PHE A 28 -18.05 -1.17 9.94
N MET A 29 -19.19 -1.46 10.53
CA MET A 29 -20.49 -1.35 9.87
C MET A 29 -21.20 -0.13 10.43
N LYS A 30 -21.37 0.87 9.58
CA LYS A 30 -22.16 2.06 9.90
C LYS A 30 -23.63 1.69 9.84
N ASP A 31 -24.39 2.21 10.79
CA ASP A 31 -25.84 2.11 10.80
C ASP A 31 -26.34 0.64 10.72
N PRO A 32 -26.22 -0.14 11.79
CA PRO A 32 -26.43 -1.60 11.78
C PRO A 32 -27.93 -1.93 11.68
N ALA A 33 -28.59 -1.53 10.60
CA ALA A 33 -30.00 -1.80 10.36
C ALA A 33 -30.29 -3.28 10.07
N ASP A 34 -29.30 -4.02 9.56
CA ASP A 34 -29.47 -5.43 9.19
C ASP A 34 -28.99 -6.38 10.30
N ALA A 35 -29.94 -6.81 11.12
CA ALA A 35 -29.70 -7.80 12.16
C ALA A 35 -29.24 -9.16 11.60
N GLY A 36 -29.56 -9.50 10.35
CA GLY A 36 -29.11 -10.72 9.69
C GLY A 36 -27.61 -10.67 9.42
N LEU A 37 -27.13 -9.57 8.84
CA LEU A 37 -25.71 -9.37 8.56
C LEU A 37 -24.87 -9.30 9.84
N LEU A 38 -25.37 -8.68 10.92
CA LEU A 38 -24.71 -8.68 12.23
C LEU A 38 -24.48 -10.10 12.73
N ARG A 39 -25.53 -10.94 12.72
CA ARG A 39 -25.43 -12.35 13.13
C ARG A 39 -24.49 -13.15 12.24
N THR A 40 -24.51 -12.87 10.94
CA THR A 40 -23.62 -13.52 9.98
C THR A 40 -22.15 -13.23 10.32
N ILE A 41 -21.79 -11.97 10.56
CA ILE A 41 -20.41 -11.61 10.90
C ILE A 41 -20.02 -12.16 12.27
N ASP A 42 -20.91 -12.12 13.26
CA ASP A 42 -20.66 -12.70 14.59
C ASP A 42 -20.47 -14.22 14.53
N GLY A 43 -21.15 -14.90 13.61
CA GLY A 43 -21.04 -16.34 13.41
C GLY A 43 -19.78 -16.78 12.65
N ILE A 44 -19.12 -15.87 11.94
CA ILE A 44 -17.87 -16.17 11.25
C ILE A 44 -16.72 -16.16 12.26
N GLY A 45 -15.97 -17.27 12.33
CA GLY A 45 -14.78 -17.36 13.17
C GLY A 45 -13.70 -16.32 12.80
N GLY A 46 -12.96 -15.86 13.82
CA GLY A 46 -11.85 -14.94 13.63
C GLY A 46 -12.20 -13.45 13.73
N PHE A 47 -13.44 -13.12 14.10
CA PHE A 47 -13.86 -11.77 14.45
C PHE A 47 -14.33 -11.70 15.90
N THR A 48 -14.03 -10.61 16.57
CA THR A 48 -14.52 -10.33 17.93
C THR A 48 -15.21 -8.98 17.94
N ARG A 49 -16.48 -8.93 18.30
CA ARG A 49 -17.21 -7.67 18.43
C ARG A 49 -16.55 -6.81 19.51
N SER A 50 -16.05 -5.66 19.12
CA SER A 50 -15.32 -4.73 19.98
C SER A 50 -16.21 -3.62 20.52
N SER A 51 -17.16 -3.14 19.73
CA SER A 51 -18.10 -2.09 20.11
C SER A 51 -19.38 -2.21 19.33
N ALA A 52 -20.50 -1.83 19.97
CA ALA A 52 -21.81 -1.70 19.34
C ALA A 52 -22.49 -0.45 19.89
N THR A 53 -22.77 0.50 19.04
CA THR A 53 -23.46 1.76 19.34
C THR A 53 -24.60 1.98 18.36
N LYS A 54 -25.40 3.03 18.58
CA LYS A 54 -26.43 3.44 17.61
C LYS A 54 -25.86 3.88 16.27
N ASP A 55 -24.57 4.32 16.24
CA ASP A 55 -23.92 4.84 15.04
C ASP A 55 -23.20 3.73 14.23
N GLY A 56 -23.03 2.54 14.83
CA GLY A 56 -22.40 1.44 14.15
C GLY A 56 -21.84 0.35 15.07
N VAL A 57 -21.37 -0.72 14.43
CA VAL A 57 -20.74 -1.86 15.09
C VAL A 57 -19.34 -2.05 14.57
N VAL A 58 -18.40 -2.33 15.47
CA VAL A 58 -16.98 -2.58 15.17
C VAL A 58 -16.61 -3.99 15.57
N TRP A 59 -16.00 -4.72 14.66
CA TRP A 59 -15.35 -6.00 14.95
C TRP A 59 -13.85 -5.87 14.81
N LYS A 60 -13.14 -6.46 15.73
CA LYS A 60 -11.71 -6.68 15.64
C LYS A 60 -11.44 -7.94 14.84
N VAL A 61 -10.52 -7.86 13.88
CA VAL A 61 -10.02 -9.02 13.14
C VAL A 61 -8.94 -9.70 13.98
N ASN A 62 -9.18 -10.95 14.37
CA ASN A 62 -8.22 -11.71 15.15
C ASN A 62 -7.03 -12.09 14.27
N ASN A 63 -5.83 -12.13 14.85
CA ASN A 63 -4.59 -12.48 14.15
C ASN A 63 -4.28 -11.57 12.93
N SER A 64 -4.67 -10.28 12.99
CA SER A 64 -4.23 -9.34 11.97
C SER A 64 -2.73 -9.13 12.02
N HIS A 65 -2.10 -9.13 10.84
CA HIS A 65 -0.67 -8.95 10.68
C HIS A 65 -0.31 -7.46 10.68
N ALA A 66 0.94 -7.14 11.04
CA ALA A 66 1.47 -5.81 10.82
C ALA A 66 1.63 -5.54 9.31
N ARG A 67 1.80 -4.27 8.95
CA ARG A 67 2.02 -3.87 7.56
C ARG A 67 3.22 -4.59 6.93
N VAL A 68 4.30 -4.73 7.68
CA VAL A 68 5.45 -5.55 7.32
C VAL A 68 5.63 -6.61 8.38
N THR A 69 5.62 -7.86 7.98
CA THR A 69 5.69 -9.00 8.88
C THR A 69 6.79 -9.95 8.40
N TYR A 70 7.64 -10.36 9.32
CA TYR A 70 8.58 -11.47 9.08
C TYR A 70 7.98 -12.77 9.61
N GLN A 71 7.89 -13.77 8.77
CA GLN A 71 7.51 -15.14 9.12
C GLN A 71 8.78 -16.00 9.11
N SER A 72 9.11 -16.56 10.27
CA SER A 72 10.22 -17.53 10.36
C SER A 72 9.85 -18.88 9.73
N ASN A 73 10.84 -19.69 9.40
CA ASN A 73 10.63 -21.07 8.92
C ASN A 73 9.88 -21.96 9.94
N LEU A 74 9.85 -21.55 11.21
CA LEU A 74 9.08 -22.22 12.26
C LEU A 74 7.62 -21.76 12.32
N GLY A 75 7.17 -20.94 11.35
CA GLY A 75 5.81 -20.42 11.27
C GLY A 75 5.48 -19.29 12.26
N LYS A 76 6.44 -18.78 13.01
CA LYS A 76 6.22 -17.63 13.92
C LYS A 76 6.23 -16.32 13.15
N TYR A 77 5.30 -15.43 13.48
CA TYR A 77 5.16 -14.10 12.88
C TYR A 77 5.68 -13.01 13.80
N PHE A 78 6.45 -12.09 13.26
CA PHE A 78 7.01 -10.95 13.95
C PHE A 78 6.69 -9.67 13.18
N ALA A 79 6.07 -8.72 13.85
CA ALA A 79 5.85 -7.39 13.28
C ALA A 79 7.18 -6.66 13.13
N LEU A 80 7.42 -6.07 11.97
CA LEU A 80 8.57 -5.23 11.73
C LEU A 80 8.13 -3.76 11.74
N ASN A 81 8.96 -2.91 12.35
CA ASN A 81 8.71 -1.48 12.34
C ASN A 81 8.77 -0.94 10.90
N SER A 82 7.76 -0.23 10.49
CA SER A 82 7.67 0.30 9.13
C SER A 82 7.04 1.68 9.10
N THR A 83 7.57 2.52 8.22
CA THR A 83 6.93 3.75 7.77
C THR A 83 6.16 3.47 6.49
N ASP A 84 5.50 4.48 5.92
CA ASP A 84 4.74 4.33 4.67
C ASP A 84 5.58 3.87 3.47
N ARG A 85 6.90 4.04 3.50
CA ARG A 85 7.78 3.79 2.36
C ARG A 85 9.01 2.96 2.67
N ALA A 86 9.27 2.68 3.92
CA ALA A 86 10.48 1.96 4.33
C ALA A 86 10.27 1.16 5.61
N SER A 87 11.06 0.11 5.74
CA SER A 87 11.22 -0.64 6.98
C SER A 87 12.67 -1.08 7.09
N THR A 88 13.25 -0.93 8.26
CA THR A 88 14.58 -1.48 8.59
C THR A 88 14.46 -2.32 9.83
N ALA A 89 15.01 -3.52 9.78
CA ALA A 89 14.96 -4.45 10.90
C ALA A 89 16.04 -5.51 10.79
N TYR A 90 16.37 -6.14 11.89
CA TYR A 90 17.16 -7.37 11.91
C TYR A 90 16.22 -8.58 11.88
N VAL A 91 16.49 -9.55 11.00
CA VAL A 91 15.79 -10.84 10.95
C VAL A 91 16.70 -11.94 11.46
N PRO A 92 16.21 -12.82 12.35
CA PRO A 92 17.06 -13.76 13.09
C PRO A 92 17.48 -15.00 12.29
N GLY A 93 16.95 -15.18 11.07
CA GLY A 93 17.27 -16.37 10.26
C GLY A 93 16.46 -16.44 8.97
N PRO A 94 16.49 -17.62 8.31
CA PRO A 94 15.71 -17.86 7.11
C PRO A 94 14.21 -17.74 7.35
N GLY A 95 13.48 -17.17 6.35
CA GLY A 95 12.05 -16.96 6.48
C GLY A 95 11.48 -16.19 5.30
N VAL A 96 10.34 -15.55 5.52
CA VAL A 96 9.66 -14.75 4.51
C VAL A 96 9.27 -13.39 5.09
N VAL A 97 9.61 -12.31 4.41
CA VAL A 97 9.04 -10.99 4.70
C VAL A 97 7.81 -10.80 3.83
N ILE A 98 6.69 -10.45 4.44
CA ILE A 98 5.38 -10.31 3.82
C ILE A 98 4.92 -8.86 4.01
N LEU A 99 4.46 -8.22 2.94
CA LEU A 99 3.84 -6.91 3.02
C LEU A 99 2.32 -7.03 2.95
N ALA A 100 1.63 -6.39 3.87
CA ALA A 100 0.17 -6.33 3.91
C ALA A 100 -0.38 -5.30 2.90
N GLU A 101 0.06 -5.40 1.65
CA GLU A 101 -0.29 -4.49 0.56
C GLU A 101 -0.55 -5.26 -0.73
N GLN A 102 -1.14 -4.60 -1.70
CA GLN A 102 -1.25 -5.15 -3.05
C GLN A 102 0.14 -5.22 -3.71
N PHE A 103 0.36 -6.22 -4.55
CA PHE A 103 1.61 -6.41 -5.26
C PHE A 103 1.99 -5.19 -6.09
N ASP A 104 3.17 -4.65 -5.83
CA ASP A 104 3.79 -3.56 -6.59
C ASP A 104 5.27 -3.88 -6.82
N LYS A 105 5.69 -3.82 -8.07
CA LYS A 105 7.09 -4.05 -8.50
C LYS A 105 8.07 -3.00 -7.98
N SER A 106 7.58 -1.90 -7.44
CA SER A 106 8.41 -0.83 -6.88
C SER A 106 8.99 -1.16 -5.51
N TRP A 107 8.53 -2.23 -4.86
CA TRP A 107 9.11 -2.70 -3.61
C TRP A 107 10.45 -3.38 -3.84
N GLN A 108 11.43 -3.00 -3.06
CA GLN A 108 12.78 -3.56 -3.07
C GLN A 108 13.22 -3.87 -1.64
N LEU A 109 13.72 -5.08 -1.41
CA LEU A 109 14.32 -5.49 -0.14
C LEU A 109 15.80 -5.78 -0.34
N VAL A 110 16.61 -5.23 0.54
CA VAL A 110 18.05 -5.47 0.61
C VAL A 110 18.33 -6.21 1.91
N LEU A 111 19.03 -7.32 1.86
CA LEU A 111 19.53 -8.11 3.00
C LEU A 111 21.05 -8.07 2.98
N ASN A 112 21.69 -7.59 4.04
CA ASN A 112 23.14 -7.51 4.13
C ASN A 112 23.82 -6.91 2.88
N GLY A 113 23.20 -5.87 2.28
CA GLY A 113 23.68 -5.22 1.05
C GLY A 113 23.30 -5.93 -0.25
N LYS A 114 22.64 -7.11 -0.22
CA LYS A 114 22.20 -7.84 -1.41
C LYS A 114 20.70 -7.66 -1.66
N ILE A 115 20.32 -7.42 -2.90
CA ILE A 115 18.91 -7.29 -3.31
C ILE A 115 18.27 -8.69 -3.30
N ILE A 116 17.15 -8.81 -2.60
CA ILE A 116 16.33 -10.02 -2.55
C ILE A 116 15.23 -9.93 -3.60
N LYS A 117 15.01 -11.04 -4.30
CA LYS A 117 13.97 -11.13 -5.34
C LYS A 117 12.58 -10.93 -4.76
N LEU A 118 11.83 -10.01 -5.38
CA LEU A 118 10.42 -9.82 -5.11
C LEU A 118 9.60 -10.94 -5.77
N GLU A 119 8.72 -11.55 -5.00
CA GLU A 119 7.76 -12.55 -5.46
C GLU A 119 6.35 -12.15 -5.00
N GLN A 120 5.35 -12.85 -5.53
CA GLN A 120 3.95 -12.66 -5.14
C GLN A 120 3.42 -13.94 -4.52
N ASN A 121 2.70 -13.82 -3.38
CA ASN A 121 2.02 -14.96 -2.80
C ASN A 121 0.65 -15.21 -3.44
N GLN A 122 -0.02 -16.29 -3.02
CA GLN A 122 -1.35 -16.66 -3.52
C GLN A 122 -2.45 -15.63 -3.22
N PHE A 123 -2.22 -14.71 -2.29
CA PHE A 123 -3.15 -13.63 -1.92
C PHE A 123 -2.87 -12.33 -2.69
N GLY A 124 -1.89 -12.31 -3.59
CA GLY A 124 -1.54 -11.12 -4.35
C GLY A 124 -0.67 -10.12 -3.60
N GLN A 125 -0.01 -10.53 -2.52
CA GLN A 125 0.86 -9.67 -1.72
C GLN A 125 2.33 -9.81 -2.13
N PRO A 126 3.14 -8.73 -2.01
CA PRO A 126 4.58 -8.80 -2.17
C PRO A 126 5.22 -9.63 -1.05
N ILE A 127 6.08 -10.56 -1.42
CA ILE A 127 6.88 -11.35 -0.48
C ILE A 127 8.35 -11.38 -0.89
N PHE A 128 9.22 -11.55 0.11
CA PHE A 128 10.67 -11.71 -0.07
C PHE A 128 11.13 -12.91 0.74
N LYS A 129 11.75 -13.88 0.07
CA LYS A 129 12.33 -15.07 0.71
C LYS A 129 13.70 -14.73 1.26
N ILE A 130 13.83 -14.76 2.58
CA ILE A 130 15.05 -14.45 3.30
C ILE A 130 15.84 -15.75 3.49
N PRO A 131 17.05 -15.86 2.92
CA PRO A 131 17.85 -17.08 2.99
C PRO A 131 18.63 -17.24 4.30
N GLU A 132 18.98 -16.15 4.97
CA GLU A 132 19.86 -16.10 6.14
C GLU A 132 19.46 -14.99 7.11
N ALA A 133 20.07 -15.00 8.30
CA ALA A 133 19.92 -13.90 9.27
C ALA A 133 20.64 -12.64 8.79
N GLY A 134 20.12 -11.47 9.14
CA GLY A 134 20.80 -10.22 8.83
C GLY A 134 19.91 -8.99 8.91
N ASP A 135 20.53 -7.86 8.57
CA ASP A 135 19.84 -6.59 8.50
C ASP A 135 19.11 -6.44 7.17
N ILE A 136 17.82 -6.19 7.26
CA ILE A 136 16.99 -5.91 6.09
C ILE A 136 16.68 -4.42 5.98
N SER A 137 16.66 -3.95 4.75
CA SER A 137 16.16 -2.63 4.38
C SER A 137 15.13 -2.80 3.27
N LEU A 138 13.89 -2.51 3.58
CA LEU A 138 12.77 -2.54 2.64
C LEU A 138 12.44 -1.11 2.22
N ILE A 139 12.39 -0.83 0.93
CA ILE A 139 12.18 0.50 0.37
C ILE A 139 11.18 0.42 -0.78
N HIS A 140 10.23 1.34 -0.81
CA HIS A 140 9.36 1.56 -1.98
C HIS A 140 10.05 2.53 -2.95
N ASN A 141 10.48 2.01 -4.09
CA ASN A 141 11.21 2.78 -5.10
C ASN A 141 10.24 3.53 -6.03
N GLY A 142 9.99 4.78 -5.74
CA GLY A 142 9.12 5.66 -6.55
C GLY A 142 9.81 6.34 -7.75
N VAL A 143 10.92 5.81 -8.26
CA VAL A 143 11.70 6.43 -9.36
C VAL A 143 10.84 6.64 -10.61
N SER A 144 10.04 5.66 -11.00
CA SER A 144 9.16 5.77 -12.17
C SER A 144 8.18 6.94 -12.06
N ARG A 145 7.54 7.10 -10.91
CA ARG A 145 6.62 8.23 -10.67
C ARG A 145 7.33 9.59 -10.70
N ARG A 146 8.54 9.66 -10.12
CA ARG A 146 9.34 10.89 -10.15
C ARG A 146 9.75 11.25 -11.56
N ALA A 147 10.16 10.28 -12.37
CA ALA A 147 10.51 10.49 -13.77
C ALA A 147 9.34 11.05 -14.58
N TRP A 148 8.12 10.50 -14.38
CA TRP A 148 6.91 11.02 -15.02
C TRP A 148 6.58 12.46 -14.61
N ILE A 149 6.68 12.77 -13.32
CA ILE A 149 6.44 14.15 -12.83
C ILE A 149 7.48 15.11 -13.42
N SER A 150 8.74 14.72 -13.48
CA SER A 150 9.80 15.53 -14.09
C SER A 150 9.54 15.77 -15.57
N LEU A 151 9.13 14.75 -16.32
CA LEU A 151 8.77 14.88 -17.73
C LEU A 151 7.60 15.85 -17.93
N GLN A 152 6.54 15.73 -17.13
CA GLN A 152 5.40 16.64 -17.17
C GLN A 152 5.81 18.08 -16.90
N LEU A 153 6.69 18.31 -15.93
CA LEU A 153 7.20 19.64 -15.60
C LEU A 153 7.98 20.25 -16.77
N VAL A 154 8.83 19.47 -17.43
CA VAL A 154 9.55 19.90 -18.64
C VAL A 154 8.58 20.29 -19.76
N ILE A 155 7.55 19.50 -20.01
CA ILE A 155 6.53 19.78 -21.02
C ILE A 155 5.81 21.11 -20.70
N ILE A 156 5.40 21.29 -19.44
CA ILE A 156 4.71 22.52 -19.00
C ILE A 156 5.60 23.74 -19.20
N LEU A 157 6.87 23.66 -18.80
CA LEU A 157 7.84 24.75 -18.98
C LEU A 157 8.03 25.08 -20.47
N THR A 158 8.13 24.06 -21.31
CA THR A 158 8.26 24.25 -22.76
C THR A 158 7.04 24.97 -23.34
N VAL A 159 5.84 24.58 -22.94
CA VAL A 159 4.60 25.24 -23.37
C VAL A 159 4.55 26.69 -22.90
N ILE A 160 4.95 26.97 -21.66
CA ILE A 160 5.01 28.35 -21.13
C ILE A 160 5.98 29.19 -21.96
N VAL A 161 7.19 28.69 -22.25
CA VAL A 161 8.19 29.42 -23.06
C VAL A 161 7.67 29.69 -24.46
N LEU A 162 7.01 28.70 -25.09
CA LEU A 162 6.43 28.89 -26.43
C LEU A 162 5.22 29.84 -26.45
N ALA A 163 4.47 29.90 -25.31
CA ALA A 163 3.33 30.81 -25.18
C ALA A 163 3.73 32.26 -24.87
N LEU A 164 4.97 32.50 -24.44
CA LEU A 164 5.46 33.86 -24.25
C LEU A 164 5.49 34.60 -25.59
N PRO A 165 4.81 35.76 -25.69
CA PRO A 165 4.83 36.53 -26.92
C PRO A 165 6.27 36.91 -27.27
N ALA A 166 6.75 36.42 -28.41
CA ALA A 166 8.02 36.87 -28.95
C ALA A 166 7.94 38.40 -29.10
N GLY A 167 8.73 39.09 -28.31
CA GLY A 167 8.68 40.55 -28.24
C GLY A 167 8.80 41.15 -29.64
N ARG A 168 7.68 41.61 -30.18
CA ARG A 168 7.68 42.40 -31.40
C ARG A 168 8.49 43.67 -31.09
N LYS A 169 9.72 43.75 -31.58
CA LYS A 169 10.43 45.04 -31.68
C LYS A 169 9.48 45.99 -32.36
N ARG A 170 8.95 46.99 -31.63
CA ARG A 170 8.23 48.09 -32.20
C ARG A 170 9.21 48.73 -33.20
N ARG A 171 8.94 48.60 -34.48
CA ARG A 171 9.63 49.40 -35.51
C ARG A 171 9.29 50.85 -35.19
N GLU A 172 10.24 51.61 -34.65
CA GLU A 172 10.13 53.06 -34.55
C GLU A 172 10.14 53.58 -36.00
N VAL A 173 9.03 54.10 -36.44
CA VAL A 173 8.93 54.79 -37.73
C VAL A 173 9.65 56.13 -37.53
N PRO A 174 10.71 56.45 -38.31
CA PRO A 174 11.37 57.74 -38.19
C PRO A 174 10.39 58.84 -38.53
N LEU A 175 10.35 59.89 -37.72
CA LEU A 175 9.46 61.08 -37.86
C LEU A 175 9.85 61.94 -39.11
N GLU A 176 10.81 61.55 -39.88
CA GLU A 176 11.28 62.34 -41.04
C GLU A 176 10.45 62.16 -42.32
N GLU A 177 9.49 61.28 -42.39
CA GLU A 177 8.63 61.13 -43.58
C GLU A 177 7.26 61.87 -43.47
N LEU A 178 7.09 62.83 -42.56
CA LEU A 178 5.82 63.58 -42.35
C LEU A 178 6.00 65.11 -42.70
N VAL A 179 6.88 65.46 -43.63
CA VAL A 179 6.93 66.82 -44.10
C VAL A 179 6.67 66.87 -45.63
#